data_ff46b51f0a870d026d5e7e27bd29a5ac
#
_entry.id   ff46b51f0a870d026d5e7e27bd29a5ac
#
_cell.length_a   1.000
_cell.length_b   1.000
_cell.length_c   1.000
_cell.angle_alpha   90.00
_cell.angle_beta   90.00
_cell.angle_gamma   90.00
#
_symmetry.space_group_name_H-M   'P 1'
#
loop_
_entity.id
_entity.type
_entity.pdbx_description
1 polymer ?
#
loop_
_entity_poly.entity_id
_entity_poly.type
_entity_poly.pdbx_seq_one_letter_code
_entity_poly.pdbx_strand_id
1 'polypeptide(L)'
;EVILVLGTRKAESSRRNQTMTNLEKKRVRELLSPNPTLANELVFSPLEAWTDDDVWVFLMQYKNPWGYSNMDLMTMYKGATVDSECPLMVDKSLPSCGKSRFGCWVCTMVEKDKSMEAMIANDAEKEWMTQLLEFRNKFGNEEGDRERRSFRRMHGNLQGNYRKLFHGPYKKEVREEWLGDLLRIQKDINEEGPEEFADLELIRIQELQAIRRIWVLEKHEFDDAVPRIYREITGKEFEDPNWICAEGFGKEEWDILKSVCQDLYGNQELAFEMMYSLIDVESNAVGMNQKKGIIDDLEKVISRTFYQNEDDATQYYMDKMRRKKDYGGKYNEKFLSYGNQPPEEELDEESEE
;
A
#
# COMPACT_ATOMS: atom_id res chain seq x y z
N GLU A 1 -18.24 -5.91 -27.58
CA GLU A 1 -18.70 -6.20 -26.20
C GLU A 1 -17.77 -7.24 -25.58
N VAL A 2 -17.38 -7.04 -24.34
CA VAL A 2 -16.56 -7.97 -23.55
C VAL A 2 -17.41 -8.49 -22.40
N ILE A 3 -17.32 -9.79 -22.13
CA ILE A 3 -17.99 -10.41 -20.96
C ILE A 3 -16.91 -10.80 -19.98
N LEU A 4 -16.92 -10.16 -18.80
CA LEU A 4 -16.08 -10.50 -17.67
C LEU A 4 -16.79 -11.56 -16.82
N VAL A 5 -16.18 -12.73 -16.65
CA VAL A 5 -16.73 -13.81 -15.81
C VAL A 5 -16.12 -13.71 -14.42
N LEU A 6 -16.96 -13.57 -13.39
CA LEU A 6 -16.52 -13.46 -12.00
C LEU A 6 -17.17 -14.53 -11.13
N GLY A 7 -16.36 -15.19 -10.31
CA GLY A 7 -16.81 -16.12 -9.26
C GLY A 7 -17.33 -15.43 -7.99
N THR A 8 -17.77 -14.16 -8.07
CA THR A 8 -18.25 -13.40 -6.91
C THR A 8 -19.65 -13.85 -6.48
N ARG A 9 -19.88 -13.88 -5.17
CA ARG A 9 -21.12 -14.35 -4.56
C ARG A 9 -21.71 -13.31 -3.61
N LYS A 10 -23.03 -13.27 -3.48
CA LYS A 10 -23.74 -12.40 -2.52
C LYS A 10 -23.40 -12.77 -1.06
N ALA A 11 -23.14 -14.05 -0.80
CA ALA A 11 -22.84 -14.57 0.54
C ALA A 11 -21.48 -14.09 1.10
N GLU A 12 -20.55 -13.60 0.26
CA GLU A 12 -19.19 -13.25 0.69
C GLU A 12 -19.11 -12.02 1.62
N SER A 13 -19.98 -11.05 1.45
CA SER A 13 -20.07 -9.88 2.33
C SER A 13 -21.35 -9.07 2.10
N SER A 14 -21.79 -8.35 3.15
CA SER A 14 -22.95 -7.45 3.08
C SER A 14 -22.80 -6.39 1.98
N ARG A 15 -21.57 -5.86 1.78
CA ARG A 15 -21.29 -4.88 0.73
C ARG A 15 -21.43 -5.49 -0.67
N ARG A 16 -20.93 -6.73 -0.88
CA ARG A 16 -21.09 -7.43 -2.16
C ARG A 16 -22.56 -7.75 -2.43
N ASN A 17 -23.26 -8.24 -1.42
CA ASN A 17 -24.70 -8.49 -1.53
C ASN A 17 -25.46 -7.24 -1.99
N GLN A 18 -25.23 -6.11 -1.34
CA GLN A 18 -25.88 -4.84 -1.69
C GLN A 18 -25.52 -4.40 -3.11
N THR A 19 -24.24 -4.46 -3.50
CA THR A 19 -23.78 -4.07 -4.84
C THR A 19 -24.39 -4.98 -5.90
N MET A 20 -24.33 -6.29 -5.73
CA MET A 20 -24.86 -7.27 -6.69
C MET A 20 -26.38 -7.16 -6.80
N THR A 21 -27.11 -6.99 -5.68
CA THR A 21 -28.57 -6.77 -5.68
C THR A 21 -28.97 -5.47 -6.39
N ASN A 22 -28.17 -4.42 -6.29
CA ASN A 22 -28.40 -3.18 -7.02
C ASN A 22 -28.15 -3.33 -8.53
N LEU A 23 -27.13 -4.10 -8.92
CA LEU A 23 -26.84 -4.40 -10.33
C LEU A 23 -27.85 -5.36 -10.95
N GLU A 24 -28.43 -6.24 -10.14
CA GLU A 24 -29.50 -7.17 -10.55
C GLU A 24 -30.67 -6.44 -11.20
N LYS A 25 -31.03 -5.27 -10.69
CA LYS A 25 -32.11 -4.42 -11.25
C LYS A 25 -31.80 -3.88 -12.65
N LYS A 26 -30.54 -3.91 -13.06
CA LYS A 26 -30.03 -3.39 -14.34
C LYS A 26 -29.56 -4.50 -15.28
N ARG A 27 -29.90 -5.75 -14.99
CA ARG A 27 -29.49 -6.90 -15.81
C ARG A 27 -29.99 -6.81 -17.25
N VAL A 28 -29.10 -7.20 -18.15
CA VAL A 28 -29.44 -7.37 -19.57
C VAL A 28 -30.10 -8.75 -19.79
N ARG A 29 -29.59 -9.76 -19.06
CA ARG A 29 -30.09 -11.15 -19.01
C ARG A 29 -29.86 -11.70 -17.60
N GLU A 30 -30.37 -12.90 -17.34
CA GLU A 30 -30.09 -13.63 -16.11
C GLU A 30 -28.58 -13.78 -15.90
N LEU A 31 -28.11 -13.49 -14.68
CA LEU A 31 -26.70 -13.49 -14.25
C LEU A 31 -25.76 -12.54 -15.01
N LEU A 32 -26.25 -11.75 -15.97
CA LEU A 32 -25.48 -10.84 -16.81
C LEU A 32 -25.84 -9.38 -16.52
N SER A 33 -24.96 -8.67 -15.87
CA SER A 33 -25.13 -7.28 -15.45
C SER A 33 -24.18 -6.34 -16.18
N PRO A 34 -24.53 -5.06 -16.39
CA PRO A 34 -23.60 -4.08 -16.93
C PRO A 34 -22.45 -3.83 -15.94
N ASN A 35 -21.25 -3.61 -16.47
CA ASN A 35 -20.12 -3.17 -15.64
C ASN A 35 -20.32 -1.68 -15.27
N PRO A 36 -20.32 -1.31 -13.99
CA PRO A 36 -20.56 0.07 -13.57
C PRO A 36 -19.40 1.02 -13.96
N THR A 37 -18.22 0.49 -14.25
CA THR A 37 -17.01 1.27 -14.53
C THR A 37 -16.72 1.36 -16.02
N LEU A 38 -17.04 0.33 -16.79
CA LEU A 38 -16.68 0.22 -18.20
C LEU A 38 -17.94 0.01 -19.06
N ALA A 39 -18.29 1.02 -19.87
CA ALA A 39 -19.55 1.11 -20.58
C ALA A 39 -19.82 -0.01 -21.61
N ASN A 40 -18.79 -0.68 -22.12
CA ASN A 40 -18.87 -1.72 -23.14
C ASN A 40 -18.63 -3.13 -22.61
N GLU A 41 -18.65 -3.29 -21.30
CA GLU A 41 -18.41 -4.55 -20.62
C GLU A 41 -19.64 -5.02 -19.87
N LEU A 42 -19.83 -6.33 -19.91
CA LEU A 42 -20.85 -7.02 -19.12
C LEU A 42 -20.17 -7.95 -18.12
N VAL A 43 -20.77 -8.12 -16.95
CA VAL A 43 -20.28 -9.01 -15.89
C VAL A 43 -21.23 -10.20 -15.78
N PHE A 44 -20.68 -11.39 -15.95
CA PHE A 44 -21.37 -12.66 -15.76
C PHE A 44 -20.94 -13.29 -14.43
N SER A 45 -21.88 -13.45 -13.49
CA SER A 45 -21.62 -14.01 -12.15
C SER A 45 -22.41 -15.31 -11.95
N PRO A 46 -21.94 -16.45 -12.46
CA PRO A 46 -22.68 -17.72 -12.42
C PRO A 46 -22.91 -18.26 -11.00
N LEU A 47 -22.06 -17.88 -10.04
CA LEU A 47 -22.12 -18.37 -8.66
C LEU A 47 -22.78 -17.38 -7.69
N GLU A 48 -23.44 -16.32 -8.16
CA GLU A 48 -23.89 -15.21 -7.31
C GLU A 48 -24.78 -15.62 -6.14
N ALA A 49 -25.60 -16.66 -6.30
CA ALA A 49 -26.53 -17.16 -5.30
C ALA A 49 -25.94 -18.27 -4.40
N TRP A 50 -24.72 -18.74 -4.70
CA TRP A 50 -24.11 -19.83 -3.97
C TRP A 50 -23.69 -19.41 -2.56
N THR A 51 -23.98 -20.27 -1.59
CA THR A 51 -23.46 -20.20 -0.23
C THR A 51 -22.02 -20.77 -0.16
N ASP A 52 -21.37 -20.63 0.98
CA ASP A 52 -20.08 -21.30 1.22
C ASP A 52 -20.22 -22.82 1.19
N ASP A 53 -21.30 -23.33 1.75
CA ASP A 53 -21.60 -24.76 1.73
C ASP A 53 -21.81 -25.30 0.30
N ASP A 54 -22.52 -24.57 -0.56
CA ASP A 54 -22.70 -24.97 -1.96
C ASP A 54 -21.34 -25.10 -2.67
N VAL A 55 -20.42 -24.18 -2.41
CA VAL A 55 -19.06 -24.21 -2.98
C VAL A 55 -18.31 -25.45 -2.48
N TRP A 56 -18.33 -25.75 -1.17
CA TRP A 56 -17.64 -26.91 -0.61
C TRP A 56 -18.27 -28.21 -1.08
N VAL A 57 -19.60 -28.31 -1.14
CA VAL A 57 -20.28 -29.50 -1.67
C VAL A 57 -19.87 -29.74 -3.13
N PHE A 58 -19.81 -28.70 -3.94
CA PHE A 58 -19.35 -28.80 -5.32
C PHE A 58 -17.89 -29.26 -5.41
N LEU A 59 -16.98 -28.66 -4.63
CA LEU A 59 -15.56 -29.01 -4.63
C LEU A 59 -15.31 -30.45 -4.17
N MET A 60 -16.14 -30.97 -3.26
CA MET A 60 -16.04 -32.36 -2.83
C MET A 60 -16.58 -33.37 -3.85
N GLN A 61 -17.51 -32.96 -4.70
CA GLN A 61 -18.10 -33.81 -5.73
C GLN A 61 -17.29 -33.85 -7.03
N TYR A 62 -16.62 -32.77 -7.36
CA TYR A 62 -15.94 -32.58 -8.65
C TYR A 62 -14.42 -32.43 -8.44
N LYS A 63 -13.64 -33.18 -9.21
CA LYS A 63 -12.19 -33.00 -9.24
C LYS A 63 -11.84 -31.69 -9.92
N ASN A 64 -10.86 -30.98 -9.37
CA ASN A 64 -10.38 -29.80 -10.04
C ASN A 64 -9.58 -30.14 -11.33
N PRO A 65 -9.61 -29.27 -12.35
CA PRO A 65 -9.00 -29.58 -13.65
C PRO A 65 -7.47 -29.49 -13.66
N TRP A 66 -6.84 -28.94 -12.61
CA TRP A 66 -5.39 -28.77 -12.52
C TRP A 66 -4.69 -29.81 -11.65
N GLY A 67 -5.42 -30.83 -11.18
CA GLY A 67 -4.84 -32.05 -10.59
C GLY A 67 -4.58 -32.03 -9.09
N TYR A 68 -4.79 -30.91 -8.39
CA TYR A 68 -4.68 -30.86 -6.94
C TYR A 68 -5.88 -31.47 -6.23
N SER A 69 -5.68 -31.95 -4.97
CA SER A 69 -6.75 -32.48 -4.15
C SER A 69 -7.61 -31.39 -3.54
N ASN A 70 -8.93 -31.45 -3.75
CA ASN A 70 -9.86 -30.55 -3.05
C ASN A 70 -9.97 -30.87 -1.55
N MET A 71 -9.59 -32.10 -1.14
CA MET A 71 -9.49 -32.47 0.27
C MET A 71 -8.33 -31.77 0.96
N ASP A 72 -7.18 -31.60 0.27
CA ASP A 72 -6.04 -30.86 0.81
C ASP A 72 -6.39 -29.38 0.96
N LEU A 73 -7.13 -28.83 -0.01
CA LEU A 73 -7.67 -27.48 0.11
C LEU A 73 -8.59 -27.33 1.33
N MET A 74 -9.50 -28.30 1.57
CA MET A 74 -10.37 -28.30 2.75
C MET A 74 -9.55 -28.38 4.05
N THR A 75 -8.52 -29.21 4.09
CA THR A 75 -7.62 -29.36 5.25
C THR A 75 -6.89 -28.06 5.54
N MET A 76 -6.40 -27.38 4.51
CA MET A 76 -5.77 -26.06 4.65
C MET A 76 -6.74 -25.03 5.25
N TYR A 77 -7.97 -24.95 4.75
CA TYR A 77 -8.98 -24.06 5.30
C TYR A 77 -9.37 -24.39 6.75
N LYS A 78 -9.44 -25.68 7.07
CA LYS A 78 -9.68 -26.15 8.44
C LYS A 78 -8.54 -25.74 9.38
N GLY A 79 -7.28 -25.91 8.97
CA GLY A 79 -6.11 -25.50 9.74
C GLY A 79 -6.03 -23.97 9.96
N ALA A 80 -6.65 -23.17 9.10
CA ALA A 80 -6.67 -21.70 9.19
C ALA A 80 -7.83 -21.15 10.04
N THR A 81 -8.57 -21.98 10.76
CA THR A 81 -9.60 -21.56 11.72
C THR A 81 -9.11 -21.75 13.16
N VAL A 82 -9.51 -20.85 14.05
CA VAL A 82 -9.04 -20.83 15.45
C VAL A 82 -9.32 -22.18 16.17
N ASP A 83 -10.48 -22.79 15.88
CA ASP A 83 -10.93 -24.02 16.52
C ASP A 83 -10.71 -25.26 15.65
N SER A 84 -9.94 -25.17 14.57
CA SER A 84 -9.76 -26.25 13.58
C SER A 84 -11.08 -26.84 13.09
N GLU A 85 -12.13 -26.03 13.04
CA GLU A 85 -13.47 -26.45 12.65
C GLU A 85 -13.57 -26.72 11.15
N CYS A 86 -14.46 -27.64 10.79
CA CYS A 86 -14.74 -27.97 9.41
C CYS A 86 -15.36 -26.76 8.69
N PRO A 87 -14.92 -26.38 7.47
CA PRO A 87 -15.54 -25.29 6.71
C PRO A 87 -16.97 -25.55 6.27
N LEU A 88 -17.46 -26.81 6.37
CA LEU A 88 -18.86 -27.17 6.13
C LEU A 88 -19.70 -26.95 7.41
N MET A 89 -20.79 -26.22 7.28
CA MET A 89 -21.73 -26.02 8.38
C MET A 89 -22.58 -27.26 8.61
N VAL A 90 -22.49 -27.84 9.80
CA VAL A 90 -23.39 -28.92 10.27
C VAL A 90 -24.60 -28.32 11.01
N ASP A 91 -24.42 -27.15 11.65
CA ASP A 91 -25.47 -26.46 12.39
C ASP A 91 -25.62 -25.01 11.93
N LYS A 92 -26.81 -24.66 11.44
CA LYS A 92 -27.16 -23.32 10.94
C LYS A 92 -27.25 -22.25 12.04
N SER A 93 -27.21 -22.63 13.31
CA SER A 93 -27.20 -21.70 14.45
C SER A 93 -25.83 -21.11 14.76
N LEU A 94 -24.75 -21.73 14.25
CA LEU A 94 -23.39 -21.27 14.42
C LEU A 94 -22.93 -20.41 13.22
N PRO A 95 -22.09 -19.40 13.43
CA PRO A 95 -21.54 -18.63 12.31
C PRO A 95 -20.68 -19.56 11.43
N SER A 96 -20.88 -19.44 10.12
CA SER A 96 -20.10 -20.22 9.12
C SER A 96 -18.61 -20.13 9.39
N CYS A 97 -17.93 -21.29 9.38
CA CYS A 97 -16.46 -21.42 9.47
C CYS A 97 -15.71 -20.74 8.30
N GLY A 98 -16.42 -20.24 7.32
CA GLY A 98 -15.89 -19.59 6.12
C GLY A 98 -15.29 -18.20 6.32
N LYS A 99 -14.83 -17.84 7.52
CA LYS A 99 -14.16 -16.56 7.78
C LYS A 99 -12.66 -16.58 7.48
N SER A 100 -12.08 -17.73 7.20
CA SER A 100 -10.70 -17.85 6.76
C SER A 100 -10.56 -17.22 5.36
N ARG A 101 -9.70 -16.24 5.24
CA ARG A 101 -9.41 -15.57 3.97
C ARG A 101 -7.94 -15.74 3.68
N PHE A 102 -7.65 -16.46 2.62
CA PHE A 102 -6.32 -16.52 2.06
C PHE A 102 -6.16 -15.42 1.03
N GLY A 103 -5.14 -14.63 1.19
CA GLY A 103 -4.77 -13.54 0.31
C GLY A 103 -3.27 -13.40 0.23
N CYS A 104 -2.79 -12.26 -0.24
CA CYS A 104 -1.36 -11.95 -0.17
C CYS A 104 -0.98 -11.80 1.32
N TRP A 105 0.05 -12.50 1.75
CA TRP A 105 0.55 -12.45 3.13
C TRP A 105 0.96 -11.03 3.58
N VAL A 106 1.32 -10.15 2.64
CA VAL A 106 1.62 -8.74 2.87
C VAL A 106 0.39 -7.82 2.84
N CYS A 107 -0.83 -8.35 2.76
CA CYS A 107 -2.04 -7.55 2.64
C CYS A 107 -2.37 -6.82 3.94
N THR A 108 -2.47 -5.49 3.88
CA THR A 108 -2.83 -4.60 5.01
C THR A 108 -4.30 -4.17 5.00
N MET A 109 -5.13 -4.73 4.12
CA MET A 109 -6.58 -4.46 4.10
C MET A 109 -7.32 -5.00 5.32
N VAL A 110 -6.69 -5.90 6.06
CA VAL A 110 -7.17 -6.42 7.35
C VAL A 110 -6.14 -6.08 8.42
N GLU A 111 -6.58 -5.74 9.60
CA GLU A 111 -5.71 -5.38 10.72
C GLU A 111 -4.78 -6.55 11.11
N LYS A 112 -5.34 -7.76 11.20
CA LYS A 112 -4.62 -8.99 11.54
C LYS A 112 -4.93 -10.10 10.55
N ASP A 113 -3.93 -10.89 10.20
CA ASP A 113 -4.11 -12.11 9.42
C ASP A 113 -4.41 -13.30 10.34
N LYS A 114 -5.69 -13.42 10.74
CA LYS A 114 -6.15 -14.50 11.61
C LYS A 114 -5.99 -15.88 11.01
N SER A 115 -6.01 -16.00 9.68
CA SER A 115 -5.83 -17.29 9.00
C SER A 115 -4.40 -17.76 9.12
N MET A 116 -3.43 -16.88 8.94
CA MET A 116 -2.00 -17.21 9.11
C MET A 116 -1.67 -17.47 10.58
N GLU A 117 -2.20 -16.68 11.52
CA GLU A 117 -2.08 -16.93 12.95
C GLU A 117 -2.59 -18.33 13.34
N ALA A 118 -3.77 -18.71 12.84
CA ALA A 118 -4.36 -20.02 13.13
C ALA A 118 -3.57 -21.16 12.48
N MET A 119 -3.08 -21.01 11.25
CA MET A 119 -2.25 -22.01 10.58
C MET A 119 -0.97 -22.30 11.37
N ILE A 120 -0.30 -21.27 11.86
CA ILE A 120 0.91 -21.42 12.68
C ILE A 120 0.57 -22.10 14.01
N ALA A 121 -0.52 -21.68 14.66
CA ALA A 121 -0.93 -22.25 15.95
C ALA A 121 -1.38 -23.72 15.86
N ASN A 122 -1.98 -24.13 14.75
CA ASN A 122 -2.54 -25.48 14.57
C ASN A 122 -1.56 -26.49 13.96
N ASP A 123 -0.44 -26.04 13.42
CA ASP A 123 0.50 -26.89 12.68
C ASP A 123 1.95 -26.46 12.95
N ALA A 124 2.66 -27.28 13.72
CA ALA A 124 4.07 -27.03 14.04
C ALA A 124 4.97 -26.97 12.80
N GLU A 125 4.61 -27.65 11.71
CA GLU A 125 5.34 -27.56 10.44
C GLU A 125 5.24 -26.19 9.78
N LYS A 126 4.33 -25.31 10.25
CA LYS A 126 4.13 -23.92 9.77
C LYS A 126 4.81 -22.87 10.65
N GLU A 127 5.57 -23.26 11.66
CA GLU A 127 6.26 -22.34 12.58
C GLU A 127 7.20 -21.37 11.82
N TRP A 128 7.81 -21.80 10.74
CA TRP A 128 8.65 -20.97 9.87
C TRP A 128 7.92 -19.73 9.30
N MET A 129 6.59 -19.75 9.22
CA MET A 129 5.79 -18.61 8.75
C MET A 129 5.68 -17.49 9.80
N THR A 130 6.11 -17.73 11.03
CA THR A 130 6.01 -16.74 12.13
C THR A 130 6.72 -15.43 11.78
N GLN A 131 7.91 -15.50 11.20
CA GLN A 131 8.67 -14.32 10.77
C GLN A 131 7.92 -13.50 9.70
N LEU A 132 7.22 -14.17 8.78
CA LEU A 132 6.39 -13.50 7.77
C LEU A 132 5.20 -12.78 8.40
N LEU A 133 4.55 -13.42 9.38
CA LEU A 133 3.43 -12.84 10.11
C LEU A 133 3.86 -11.62 10.94
N GLU A 134 4.99 -11.72 11.63
CA GLU A 134 5.56 -10.62 12.42
C GLU A 134 5.92 -9.43 11.53
N PHE A 135 6.57 -9.68 10.40
CA PHE A 135 6.90 -8.65 9.42
C PHE A 135 5.64 -7.98 8.86
N ARG A 136 4.64 -8.77 8.48
CA ARG A 136 3.35 -8.26 8.00
C ARG A 136 2.68 -7.38 9.08
N ASN A 137 2.67 -7.83 10.32
CA ASN A 137 2.07 -7.07 11.42
C ASN A 137 2.86 -5.79 11.73
N LYS A 138 4.19 -5.81 11.65
CA LYS A 138 5.05 -4.64 11.82
C LYS A 138 4.73 -3.57 10.78
N PHE A 139 4.63 -3.96 9.53
CA PHE A 139 4.45 -3.04 8.42
C PHE A 139 2.97 -2.63 8.23
N GLY A 140 2.01 -3.46 8.64
CA GLY A 140 0.57 -3.18 8.65
C GLY A 140 0.05 -2.50 9.92
N ASN A 141 0.90 -2.26 10.92
CA ASN A 141 0.49 -1.65 12.19
C ASN A 141 0.15 -0.17 12.02
N GLU A 142 -1.07 0.22 12.38
CA GLU A 142 -1.53 1.61 12.37
C GLU A 142 -0.88 2.44 13.47
N GLU A 143 -0.53 1.80 14.60
CA GLU A 143 0.18 2.48 15.69
C GLU A 143 1.60 2.87 15.23
N GLY A 144 1.91 4.16 15.35
CA GLY A 144 3.18 4.72 14.86
C GLY A 144 3.32 4.81 13.34
N ASP A 145 2.27 4.50 12.54
CA ASP A 145 2.34 4.62 11.08
C ASP A 145 2.58 6.07 10.65
N ARG A 146 2.02 7.01 11.40
CA ARG A 146 2.17 8.45 11.15
C ARG A 146 3.63 8.90 11.27
N GLU A 147 4.34 8.49 12.32
CA GLU A 147 5.74 8.84 12.58
C GLU A 147 6.68 8.23 11.53
N ARG A 148 6.31 7.09 10.97
CA ARG A 148 7.06 6.39 9.92
C ARG A 148 6.92 7.04 8.55
N ARG A 149 5.93 7.91 8.36
CA ARG A 149 5.65 8.58 7.07
C ARG A 149 6.12 10.03 7.05
N SER A 150 6.38 10.51 5.84
CA SER A 150 6.56 11.94 5.60
C SER A 150 5.23 12.67 5.76
N PHE A 151 5.23 13.83 6.40
CA PHE A 151 4.05 14.68 6.47
C PHE A 151 3.65 15.29 5.12
N ARG A 152 4.53 15.25 4.13
CA ARG A 152 4.29 15.68 2.74
C ARG A 152 3.80 14.50 1.90
N ARG A 153 2.90 14.78 0.97
CA ARG A 153 2.48 13.79 -0.04
C ARG A 153 3.61 13.54 -1.04
N MET A 154 3.46 12.50 -1.88
CA MET A 154 4.48 12.06 -2.83
C MET A 154 5.07 13.20 -3.70
N HIS A 155 4.25 14.20 -4.04
CA HIS A 155 4.68 15.36 -4.85
C HIS A 155 5.08 16.58 -4.00
N GLY A 156 5.39 16.40 -2.71
CA GLY A 156 5.77 17.47 -1.79
C GLY A 156 4.62 18.35 -1.28
N ASN A 157 3.40 18.15 -1.77
CA ASN A 157 2.24 18.93 -1.36
C ASN A 157 1.74 18.53 0.03
N LEU A 158 1.14 19.50 0.75
CA LEU A 158 0.37 19.21 1.96
C LEU A 158 -1.07 18.85 1.58
N GLN A 159 -1.60 17.85 2.24
CA GLN A 159 -2.99 17.46 2.19
C GLN A 159 -3.48 17.12 3.59
N GLY A 160 -4.68 17.52 3.93
CA GLY A 160 -5.21 17.25 5.26
C GLY A 160 -6.68 17.65 5.37
N ASN A 161 -7.17 17.58 6.58
CA ASN A 161 -8.47 18.12 6.99
C ASN A 161 -8.28 19.21 8.06
N TYR A 162 -9.36 19.68 8.67
CA TYR A 162 -9.34 20.72 9.70
C TYR A 162 -8.60 20.32 11.00
N ARG A 163 -8.25 19.04 11.16
CA ARG A 163 -7.63 18.54 12.40
C ARG A 163 -6.18 18.07 12.19
N LYS A 164 -5.85 17.50 11.02
CA LYS A 164 -4.53 16.89 10.78
C LYS A 164 -4.14 16.84 9.31
N LEU A 165 -2.85 16.77 9.07
CA LEU A 165 -2.29 16.45 7.76
C LEU A 165 -2.44 14.95 7.46
N PHE A 166 -2.64 14.62 6.18
CA PHE A 166 -2.58 13.26 5.67
C PHE A 166 -1.15 12.99 5.21
N HIS A 167 -0.49 12.09 5.92
CA HIS A 167 0.89 11.74 5.63
C HIS A 167 1.03 11.06 4.27
N GLY A 168 2.22 11.18 3.71
CA GLY A 168 2.59 10.67 2.40
C GLY A 168 3.33 9.33 2.46
N PRO A 169 4.41 9.20 1.67
CA PRO A 169 5.19 7.97 1.61
C PRO A 169 5.98 7.72 2.89
N TYR A 170 6.41 6.48 3.07
CA TYR A 170 7.30 6.11 4.16
C TYR A 170 8.66 6.79 4.02
N LYS A 171 9.25 7.16 5.17
CA LYS A 171 10.58 7.74 5.27
C LYS A 171 11.64 6.77 4.76
N LYS A 172 12.79 7.28 4.39
CA LYS A 172 13.91 6.50 3.84
C LYS A 172 14.34 5.40 4.80
N GLU A 173 14.57 5.76 6.06
CA GLU A 173 15.06 4.85 7.10
C GLU A 173 14.12 3.66 7.29
N VAL A 174 12.82 3.90 7.24
CA VAL A 174 11.79 2.86 7.38
C VAL A 174 11.80 1.91 6.17
N ARG A 175 11.99 2.45 4.97
CA ARG A 175 12.06 1.63 3.75
C ARG A 175 13.32 0.77 3.70
N GLU A 176 14.45 1.32 4.13
CA GLU A 176 15.71 0.57 4.25
C GLU A 176 15.61 -0.54 5.31
N GLU A 177 15.01 -0.25 6.46
CA GLU A 177 14.75 -1.22 7.52
C GLU A 177 13.89 -2.37 7.01
N TRP A 178 12.76 -2.07 6.37
CA TRP A 178 11.86 -3.11 5.86
C TRP A 178 12.48 -3.94 4.74
N LEU A 179 13.28 -3.33 3.86
CA LEU A 179 14.02 -4.08 2.85
C LEU A 179 15.00 -5.04 3.50
N GLY A 180 15.72 -4.57 4.53
CA GLY A 180 16.63 -5.40 5.30
C GLY A 180 15.93 -6.55 6.00
N ASP A 181 14.79 -6.29 6.65
CA ASP A 181 14.00 -7.33 7.32
C ASP A 181 13.51 -8.39 6.33
N LEU A 182 12.96 -7.96 5.18
CA LEU A 182 12.48 -8.89 4.15
C LEU A 182 13.59 -9.80 3.62
N LEU A 183 14.78 -9.25 3.38
CA LEU A 183 15.93 -10.03 2.92
C LEU A 183 16.46 -11.00 4.00
N ARG A 184 16.44 -10.61 5.30
CA ARG A 184 16.78 -11.52 6.40
C ARG A 184 15.80 -12.67 6.48
N ILE A 185 14.49 -12.38 6.46
CA ILE A 185 13.45 -13.40 6.50
C ILE A 185 13.60 -14.39 5.33
N GLN A 186 13.83 -13.89 4.12
CA GLN A 186 14.07 -14.75 2.96
C GLN A 186 15.28 -15.65 3.17
N LYS A 187 16.38 -15.10 3.68
CA LYS A 187 17.60 -15.86 3.98
C LYS A 187 17.36 -16.92 5.05
N ASP A 188 16.73 -16.54 6.17
CA ASP A 188 16.48 -17.45 7.29
C ASP A 188 15.55 -18.61 6.87
N ILE A 189 14.51 -18.34 6.07
CA ILE A 189 13.64 -19.39 5.54
C ILE A 189 14.41 -20.34 4.61
N ASN A 190 15.26 -19.82 3.75
CA ASN A 190 16.05 -20.62 2.81
C ASN A 190 17.12 -21.48 3.52
N GLU A 191 17.69 -21.01 4.63
CA GLU A 191 18.75 -21.69 5.38
C GLU A 191 18.20 -22.63 6.46
N GLU A 192 17.13 -22.24 7.16
CA GLU A 192 16.62 -22.93 8.36
C GLU A 192 15.18 -23.44 8.21
N GLY A 193 14.48 -23.03 7.15
CA GLY A 193 13.10 -23.43 6.89
C GLY A 193 12.99 -24.85 6.30
N PRO A 194 11.74 -25.27 5.95
CA PRO A 194 11.54 -26.57 5.30
C PRO A 194 12.26 -26.65 3.95
N GLU A 195 12.80 -27.83 3.62
CA GLU A 195 13.59 -28.08 2.41
C GLU A 195 12.85 -27.66 1.11
N GLU A 196 11.53 -27.77 1.10
CA GLU A 196 10.70 -27.36 -0.03
C GLU A 196 10.73 -25.83 -0.30
N PHE A 197 11.18 -25.03 0.66
CA PHE A 197 11.30 -23.55 0.57
C PHE A 197 12.75 -23.06 0.55
N ALA A 198 13.74 -23.94 0.36
CA ALA A 198 15.15 -23.57 0.32
C ALA A 198 15.49 -22.56 -0.79
N ASP A 199 14.67 -22.48 -1.84
CA ASP A 199 14.80 -21.52 -2.94
C ASP A 199 13.65 -20.47 -2.95
N LEU A 200 13.04 -20.19 -1.81
CA LEU A 200 11.95 -19.22 -1.74
C LEU A 200 12.43 -17.81 -2.06
N GLU A 201 11.78 -17.17 -3.01
CA GLU A 201 12.01 -15.77 -3.37
C GLU A 201 10.86 -14.89 -2.86
N LEU A 202 11.01 -14.22 -1.72
CA LEU A 202 10.08 -13.21 -1.23
C LEU A 202 10.21 -11.91 -2.02
N ILE A 203 11.45 -11.61 -2.46
CA ILE A 203 11.77 -10.49 -3.34
C ILE A 203 12.85 -10.92 -4.33
N ARG A 204 12.61 -10.67 -5.61
CA ARG A 204 13.52 -11.04 -6.70
C ARG A 204 14.56 -9.97 -6.96
N ILE A 205 15.68 -10.35 -7.57
CA ILE A 205 16.75 -9.42 -7.93
C ILE A 205 16.26 -8.30 -8.84
N GLN A 206 15.33 -8.57 -9.75
CA GLN A 206 14.76 -7.57 -10.64
C GLN A 206 13.92 -6.53 -9.89
N GLU A 207 13.25 -6.94 -8.83
CA GLU A 207 12.49 -6.03 -7.97
C GLU A 207 13.43 -5.15 -7.13
N LEU A 208 14.53 -5.70 -6.65
CA LEU A 208 15.60 -4.94 -5.98
C LEU A 208 16.24 -3.92 -6.92
N GLN A 209 16.51 -4.29 -8.18
CA GLN A 209 16.99 -3.37 -9.21
C GLN A 209 15.99 -2.23 -9.48
N ALA A 210 14.70 -2.56 -9.54
CA ALA A 210 13.65 -1.55 -9.69
C ALA A 210 13.56 -0.62 -8.47
N ILE A 211 13.66 -1.15 -7.25
CA ILE A 211 13.71 -0.36 -6.01
C ILE A 211 14.92 0.58 -6.01
N ARG A 212 16.11 0.07 -6.36
CA ARG A 212 17.32 0.86 -6.49
C ARG A 212 17.14 2.03 -7.44
N ARG A 213 16.56 1.75 -8.63
CA ARG A 213 16.28 2.79 -9.63
C ARG A 213 15.36 3.87 -9.08
N ILE A 214 14.26 3.49 -8.44
CA ILE A 214 13.30 4.44 -7.84
C ILE A 214 13.97 5.26 -6.74
N TRP A 215 14.75 4.62 -5.84
CA TRP A 215 15.38 5.34 -4.75
C TRP A 215 16.45 6.31 -5.22
N VAL A 216 17.33 5.88 -6.14
CA VAL A 216 18.43 6.74 -6.61
C VAL A 216 17.94 7.78 -7.62
N LEU A 217 17.15 7.39 -8.65
CA LEU A 217 16.81 8.30 -9.74
C LEU A 217 15.57 9.16 -9.48
N GLU A 218 14.57 8.63 -8.75
CA GLU A 218 13.33 9.38 -8.53
C GLU A 218 13.28 10.05 -7.16
N LYS A 219 13.92 9.43 -6.14
CA LYS A 219 13.98 9.96 -4.77
C LYS A 219 15.33 10.58 -4.42
N HIS A 220 16.29 10.47 -5.32
CA HIS A 220 17.63 11.08 -5.20
C HIS A 220 18.40 10.63 -3.96
N GLU A 221 18.25 9.37 -3.59
CA GLU A 221 18.95 8.75 -2.46
C GLU A 221 20.30 8.18 -2.94
N PHE A 222 21.25 9.07 -3.22
CA PHE A 222 22.55 8.74 -3.84
C PHE A 222 23.53 7.95 -2.97
N ASP A 223 23.18 7.65 -1.74
CA ASP A 223 23.92 6.71 -0.90
C ASP A 223 23.77 5.25 -1.35
N ASP A 224 22.89 5.00 -2.33
CA ASP A 224 22.69 3.72 -3.03
C ASP A 224 22.57 2.55 -2.05
N ALA A 225 21.57 2.64 -1.17
CA ALA A 225 21.41 1.74 -0.03
C ALA A 225 21.11 0.28 -0.43
N VAL A 226 20.45 0.02 -1.57
CA VAL A 226 20.01 -1.32 -1.96
C VAL A 226 21.16 -2.31 -2.12
N PRO A 227 22.25 -2.01 -2.88
CA PRO A 227 23.42 -2.90 -2.97
C PRO A 227 24.10 -3.14 -1.62
N ARG A 228 24.17 -2.10 -0.78
CA ARG A 228 24.76 -2.18 0.55
C ARG A 228 23.95 -3.15 1.44
N ILE A 229 22.64 -2.95 1.55
CA ILE A 229 21.75 -3.78 2.36
C ILE A 229 21.77 -5.23 1.87
N TYR A 230 21.71 -5.43 0.55
CA TYR A 230 21.75 -6.77 -0.04
C TYR A 230 23.05 -7.51 0.32
N ARG A 231 24.21 -6.86 0.17
CA ARG A 231 25.53 -7.44 0.50
C ARG A 231 25.68 -7.72 2.00
N GLU A 232 25.24 -6.81 2.86
CA GLU A 232 25.31 -6.95 4.31
C GLU A 232 24.54 -8.19 4.80
N ILE A 233 23.40 -8.49 4.17
CA ILE A 233 22.54 -9.58 4.62
C ILE A 233 22.87 -10.89 3.93
N THR A 234 23.01 -10.87 2.61
CA THR A 234 23.21 -12.12 1.83
C THR A 234 24.67 -12.55 1.74
N GLY A 235 25.61 -11.62 1.98
CA GLY A 235 27.03 -11.84 1.75
C GLY A 235 27.42 -11.93 0.27
N LYS A 236 26.48 -11.69 -0.65
CA LYS A 236 26.69 -11.75 -2.11
C LYS A 236 26.80 -10.35 -2.70
N GLU A 237 27.55 -10.22 -3.80
CA GLU A 237 27.58 -8.97 -4.55
C GLU A 237 26.22 -8.75 -5.26
N PHE A 238 25.78 -7.49 -5.30
CA PHE A 238 24.55 -7.11 -5.97
C PHE A 238 24.79 -6.91 -7.46
N GLU A 239 24.18 -7.73 -8.29
CA GLU A 239 24.35 -7.66 -9.74
C GLU A 239 23.26 -6.78 -10.36
N ASP A 240 23.68 -5.73 -11.05
CA ASP A 240 22.80 -4.84 -11.81
C ASP A 240 23.49 -4.40 -13.12
N PRO A 241 23.55 -5.30 -14.12
CA PRO A 241 24.29 -5.04 -15.35
C PRO A 241 23.69 -3.90 -16.20
N ASN A 242 22.45 -3.54 -15.94
CA ASN A 242 21.75 -2.44 -16.62
C ASN A 242 21.77 -1.14 -15.83
N TRP A 243 22.55 -1.10 -14.74
CA TRP A 243 22.66 0.11 -13.95
C TRP A 243 23.43 1.18 -14.76
N ILE A 244 22.71 2.21 -15.12
CA ILE A 244 23.28 3.42 -15.72
C ILE A 244 23.24 4.48 -14.65
N CYS A 245 24.41 4.87 -14.17
CA CYS A 245 24.51 6.06 -13.33
C CYS A 245 24.01 7.26 -14.17
N ALA A 246 23.10 8.04 -13.63
CA ALA A 246 22.58 9.21 -14.33
C ALA A 246 23.76 10.14 -14.66
N GLU A 247 24.01 10.39 -15.95
CA GLU A 247 24.98 11.40 -16.36
C GLU A 247 24.45 12.78 -15.91
N GLY A 248 25.18 13.46 -15.05
CA GLY A 248 24.90 14.83 -14.71
C GLY A 248 24.95 15.16 -13.22
N PHE A 249 23.91 14.81 -12.45
CA PHE A 249 23.85 15.13 -11.04
C PHE A 249 23.85 13.84 -10.21
N GLY A 250 25.03 13.53 -9.64
CA GLY A 250 25.23 12.34 -8.84
C GLY A 250 25.55 12.66 -7.37
N LYS A 251 26.18 11.70 -6.70
CA LYS A 251 26.54 11.83 -5.28
C LYS A 251 27.52 12.95 -5.03
N GLU A 252 28.52 13.13 -5.90
CA GLU A 252 29.54 14.17 -5.73
C GLU A 252 28.92 15.57 -5.80
N GLU A 253 28.09 15.83 -6.81
CA GLU A 253 27.38 17.09 -6.95
C GLU A 253 26.39 17.32 -5.81
N TRP A 254 25.73 16.27 -5.33
CA TRP A 254 24.87 16.31 -4.16
C TRP A 254 25.64 16.71 -2.88
N ASP A 255 26.78 16.10 -2.63
CA ASP A 255 27.60 16.39 -1.46
C ASP A 255 28.17 17.83 -1.51
N ILE A 256 28.57 18.30 -2.71
CA ILE A 256 29.00 19.68 -2.93
C ILE A 256 27.85 20.64 -2.66
N LEU A 257 26.68 20.42 -3.24
CA LEU A 257 25.51 21.30 -3.05
C LEU A 257 25.13 21.36 -1.58
N LYS A 258 25.13 20.23 -0.88
CA LYS A 258 24.84 20.16 0.56
C LYS A 258 25.83 20.97 1.38
N SER A 259 27.12 20.84 1.08
CA SER A 259 28.18 21.59 1.76
C SER A 259 28.02 23.10 1.52
N VAL A 260 27.79 23.52 0.28
CA VAL A 260 27.59 24.95 -0.07
C VAL A 260 26.34 25.51 0.61
N CYS A 261 25.26 24.79 0.64
CA CYS A 261 24.04 25.22 1.33
C CYS A 261 24.28 25.33 2.85
N GLN A 262 25.02 24.41 3.42
CA GLN A 262 25.39 24.46 4.85
C GLN A 262 26.27 25.66 5.19
N ASP A 263 27.22 25.98 4.34
CA ASP A 263 28.12 27.13 4.53
C ASP A 263 27.39 28.47 4.42
N LEU A 264 26.45 28.58 3.47
CA LEU A 264 25.73 29.83 3.20
C LEU A 264 24.52 30.07 4.12
N TYR A 265 23.82 29.01 4.49
CA TYR A 265 22.53 29.10 5.18
C TYR A 265 22.51 28.38 6.55
N GLY A 266 23.66 27.85 6.97
CA GLY A 266 23.76 27.05 8.20
C GLY A 266 22.99 25.74 8.09
N ASN A 267 22.49 25.23 9.22
CA ASN A 267 21.82 23.91 9.29
C ASN A 267 20.40 23.92 8.70
N GLN A 268 20.13 24.76 7.67
CA GLN A 268 18.83 24.84 7.03
C GLN A 268 18.73 23.80 5.90
N GLU A 269 18.29 22.60 6.23
CA GLU A 269 17.98 21.55 5.25
C GLU A 269 17.03 22.02 4.14
N LEU A 270 16.18 23.00 4.46
CA LEU A 270 15.20 23.57 3.54
C LEU A 270 15.83 24.28 2.34
N ALA A 271 16.93 25.00 2.53
CA ALA A 271 17.64 25.68 1.45
C ALA A 271 18.22 24.65 0.47
N PHE A 272 18.81 23.59 1.00
CA PHE A 272 19.31 22.49 0.20
C PHE A 272 18.19 21.79 -0.57
N GLU A 273 17.07 21.45 0.08
CA GLU A 273 15.92 20.81 -0.55
C GLU A 273 15.33 21.66 -1.69
N MET A 274 15.22 22.96 -1.49
CA MET A 274 14.76 23.89 -2.52
C MET A 274 15.72 23.94 -3.72
N MET A 275 17.00 24.16 -3.45
CA MET A 275 18.01 24.28 -4.52
C MET A 275 18.11 23.00 -5.33
N TYR A 276 18.09 21.85 -4.65
CA TYR A 276 18.09 20.58 -5.30
C TYR A 276 16.84 20.36 -6.18
N SER A 277 15.65 20.67 -5.66
CA SER A 277 14.40 20.54 -6.42
C SER A 277 14.37 21.46 -7.65
N LEU A 278 15.01 22.62 -7.61
CA LEU A 278 15.14 23.51 -8.78
C LEU A 278 16.09 22.89 -9.82
N ILE A 279 17.20 22.31 -9.40
CA ILE A 279 18.14 21.60 -10.29
C ILE A 279 17.47 20.40 -10.95
N ASP A 280 16.66 19.64 -10.21
CA ASP A 280 15.92 18.48 -10.74
C ASP A 280 14.94 18.90 -11.87
N VAL A 281 14.18 19.99 -11.66
CA VAL A 281 13.30 20.53 -12.71
C VAL A 281 14.09 20.91 -13.97
N GLU A 282 15.25 21.54 -13.81
CA GLU A 282 16.11 21.92 -14.96
C GLU A 282 16.71 20.69 -15.66
N SER A 283 17.20 19.73 -14.90
CA SER A 283 17.79 18.48 -15.42
C SER A 283 16.78 17.69 -16.27
N ASN A 284 15.53 17.59 -15.80
CA ASN A 284 14.46 16.92 -16.53
C ASN A 284 14.06 17.67 -17.83
N ALA A 285 14.39 18.95 -17.95
CA ALA A 285 14.13 19.76 -19.14
C ALA A 285 15.31 19.79 -20.12
N VAL A 286 16.45 19.19 -19.79
CA VAL A 286 17.60 19.09 -20.67
C VAL A 286 17.25 18.25 -21.89
N GLY A 287 17.59 18.75 -23.09
CA GLY A 287 17.28 18.07 -24.36
C GLY A 287 15.89 18.33 -24.94
N MET A 288 15.02 19.03 -24.23
CA MET A 288 13.73 19.45 -24.78
C MET A 288 13.89 20.66 -25.72
N ASN A 289 13.40 20.55 -26.96
CA ASN A 289 13.43 21.65 -27.93
C ASN A 289 12.55 22.84 -27.52
N GLN A 290 11.49 22.58 -26.75
CA GLN A 290 10.63 23.60 -26.16
C GLN A 290 10.46 23.31 -24.67
N LYS A 291 11.05 24.15 -23.83
CA LYS A 291 10.92 24.08 -22.36
C LYS A 291 9.58 24.70 -21.90
N LYS A 292 8.47 24.28 -22.55
CA LYS A 292 7.15 24.78 -22.19
C LYS A 292 6.78 24.28 -20.80
N GLY A 293 6.44 25.20 -19.91
CA GLY A 293 6.01 24.88 -18.54
C GLY A 293 7.14 24.85 -17.51
N ILE A 294 8.42 24.95 -17.91
CA ILE A 294 9.53 24.92 -16.95
C ILE A 294 9.44 26.04 -15.91
N ILE A 295 9.03 27.25 -16.34
CA ILE A 295 8.85 28.40 -15.43
C ILE A 295 7.74 28.09 -14.41
N ASP A 296 6.62 27.54 -14.87
CA ASP A 296 5.52 27.13 -13.99
C ASP A 296 5.96 26.04 -13.00
N ASP A 297 6.84 25.13 -13.42
CA ASP A 297 7.36 24.07 -12.56
C ASP A 297 8.38 24.62 -11.55
N LEU A 298 9.26 25.54 -11.95
CA LEU A 298 10.15 26.25 -11.04
C LEU A 298 9.35 27.10 -10.03
N GLU A 299 8.32 27.82 -10.48
CA GLU A 299 7.42 28.58 -9.58
C GLU A 299 6.69 27.66 -8.61
N LYS A 300 6.27 26.46 -9.05
CA LYS A 300 5.69 25.45 -8.16
C LYS A 300 6.68 24.96 -7.12
N VAL A 301 7.96 24.76 -7.47
CA VAL A 301 8.99 24.40 -6.50
C VAL A 301 9.16 25.51 -5.47
N ILE A 302 9.30 26.76 -5.89
CA ILE A 302 9.45 27.91 -4.98
C ILE A 302 8.21 28.09 -4.10
N SER A 303 7.01 27.88 -4.66
CA SER A 303 5.75 28.01 -3.94
C SER A 303 5.41 26.80 -3.05
N ARG A 304 6.08 25.68 -3.27
CA ARG A 304 6.06 24.54 -2.32
C ARG A 304 6.80 25.02 -1.09
N THR A 305 6.08 25.57 -0.18
CA THR A 305 6.61 26.07 1.05
C THR A 305 7.40 25.00 1.76
N PHE A 306 8.65 25.29 1.99
CA PHE A 306 9.57 24.46 2.69
C PHE A 306 9.33 24.65 4.18
N TYR A 307 8.64 23.71 4.79
CA TYR A 307 8.30 23.75 6.22
C TYR A 307 9.44 23.21 7.04
N GLN A 308 9.76 23.85 8.15
CA GLN A 308 10.84 23.44 9.04
C GLN A 308 10.55 22.07 9.69
N ASN A 309 9.27 21.84 9.99
CA ASN A 309 8.80 20.59 10.59
C ASN A 309 7.31 20.39 10.32
N GLU A 310 6.75 19.32 10.83
CA GLU A 310 5.33 18.98 10.69
C GLU A 310 4.41 20.00 11.37
N ASP A 311 4.83 20.56 12.50
CA ASP A 311 4.00 21.52 13.25
C ASP A 311 3.86 22.83 12.45
N ASP A 312 4.95 23.33 11.89
CA ASP A 312 4.96 24.50 11.01
C ASP A 312 4.07 24.27 9.78
N ALA A 313 4.22 23.11 9.15
CA ALA A 313 3.39 22.71 8.01
C ALA A 313 1.90 22.59 8.38
N THR A 314 1.60 22.05 9.54
CA THR A 314 0.24 21.89 10.04
C THR A 314 -0.38 23.25 10.30
N GLN A 315 0.33 24.14 10.99
CA GLN A 315 -0.16 25.49 11.28
C GLN A 315 -0.44 26.26 10.00
N TYR A 316 0.48 26.26 9.05
CA TYR A 316 0.27 26.90 7.75
C TYR A 316 -0.95 26.33 7.02
N TYR A 317 -1.09 24.99 6.98
CA TYR A 317 -2.22 24.35 6.31
C TYR A 317 -3.56 24.71 6.95
N MET A 318 -3.63 24.73 8.28
CA MET A 318 -4.82 25.13 9.03
C MET A 318 -5.19 26.58 8.79
N ASP A 319 -4.22 27.49 8.79
CA ASP A 319 -4.43 28.91 8.49
C ASP A 319 -4.90 29.12 7.06
N LYS A 320 -4.35 28.38 6.11
CA LYS A 320 -4.80 28.39 4.71
C LYS A 320 -6.25 27.92 4.59
N MET A 321 -6.63 26.85 5.29
CA MET A 321 -8.01 26.34 5.30
C MET A 321 -8.97 27.32 5.97
N ARG A 322 -8.57 27.97 7.07
CA ARG A 322 -9.35 29.02 7.73
C ARG A 322 -9.62 30.20 6.80
N ARG A 323 -8.57 30.72 6.15
CA ARG A 323 -8.72 31.79 5.16
C ARG A 323 -9.65 31.41 4.01
N LYS A 324 -9.56 30.18 3.49
CA LYS A 324 -10.48 29.69 2.47
C LYS A 324 -11.93 29.63 2.95
N LYS A 325 -12.18 29.26 4.20
CA LYS A 325 -13.52 29.29 4.81
C LYS A 325 -14.04 30.73 4.90
N ASP A 326 -13.22 31.66 5.36
CA ASP A 326 -13.60 33.05 5.59
C ASP A 326 -13.86 33.82 4.28
N TYR A 327 -13.08 33.55 3.22
CA TYR A 327 -13.22 34.20 1.90
C TYR A 327 -14.07 33.43 0.89
N GLY A 328 -14.43 32.18 1.18
CA GLY A 328 -14.92 31.20 0.22
C GLY A 328 -16.39 30.87 0.27
N GLY A 329 -17.28 31.77 0.71
CA GLY A 329 -18.74 31.53 0.74
C GLY A 329 -19.38 31.11 -0.60
N LYS A 330 -18.64 31.10 -1.72
CA LYS A 330 -19.04 30.63 -3.04
C LYS A 330 -18.41 29.31 -3.52
N TYR A 331 -17.48 28.74 -2.76
CA TYR A 331 -16.75 27.53 -3.17
C TYR A 331 -17.11 26.27 -2.38
N ASN A 332 -18.07 26.34 -1.46
CA ASN A 332 -18.39 25.28 -0.50
C ASN A 332 -18.98 24.00 -1.11
N GLU A 333 -19.72 24.09 -2.20
CA GLU A 333 -20.42 22.90 -2.73
C GLU A 333 -19.51 21.84 -3.36
N LYS A 334 -18.38 22.25 -3.95
CA LYS A 334 -17.42 21.31 -4.56
C LYS A 334 -16.48 20.62 -3.55
N PHE A 335 -16.23 21.23 -2.40
CA PHE A 335 -15.36 20.67 -1.36
C PHE A 335 -16.07 19.66 -0.47
N LEU A 336 -17.38 19.79 -0.29
CA LEU A 336 -18.21 18.84 0.46
C LEU A 336 -18.35 17.49 -0.24
N SER A 337 -18.26 17.46 -1.58
CA SER A 337 -18.37 16.24 -2.37
C SER A 337 -17.18 15.27 -2.21
N TYR A 338 -16.07 15.69 -1.61
CA TYR A 338 -14.86 14.87 -1.39
C TYR A 338 -14.67 14.40 0.07
N GLY A 339 -15.73 14.33 0.86
CA GLY A 339 -15.67 13.79 2.22
C GLY A 339 -15.06 14.71 3.27
N ASN A 340 -14.84 15.99 2.97
CA ASN A 340 -14.36 16.99 3.91
C ASN A 340 -15.54 17.80 4.51
N GLN A 341 -16.50 17.11 5.09
CA GLN A 341 -17.48 17.80 5.95
C GLN A 341 -16.76 18.37 7.17
N PRO A 342 -17.04 19.64 7.54
CA PRO A 342 -16.59 20.13 8.84
C PRO A 342 -17.15 19.19 9.93
N PRO A 343 -16.42 18.92 11.01
CA PRO A 343 -16.96 18.16 12.12
C PRO A 343 -18.23 18.86 12.59
N GLU A 344 -19.30 18.10 12.75
CA GLU A 344 -20.44 18.55 13.55
C GLU A 344 -19.86 18.95 14.91
N GLU A 345 -20.16 20.16 15.36
CA GLU A 345 -19.87 20.58 16.72
C GLU A 345 -20.63 19.61 17.60
N GLU A 346 -19.92 18.65 18.22
CA GLU A 346 -20.38 18.03 19.44
C GLU A 346 -20.52 19.19 20.42
N LEU A 347 -21.74 19.67 20.57
CA LEU A 347 -22.14 20.52 21.67
C LEU A 347 -21.86 19.69 22.93
N ASP A 348 -20.81 20.09 23.65
CA ASP A 348 -20.58 19.61 25.00
C ASP A 348 -21.84 19.91 25.81
N GLU A 349 -22.74 18.95 25.92
CA GLU A 349 -23.73 18.87 26.99
C GLU A 349 -23.03 18.37 28.26
N GLU A 350 -22.13 19.17 28.81
CA GLU A 350 -21.67 19.05 30.16
C GLU A 350 -21.61 20.44 30.81
N SER A 351 -22.79 20.90 31.23
CA SER A 351 -22.92 21.75 32.38
C SER A 351 -24.39 21.98 32.63
N GLU A 352 -24.98 21.10 33.43
CA GLU A 352 -26.03 21.43 34.41
C GLU A 352 -26.55 20.12 35.04
N GLU A 353 -25.84 19.66 36.10
CA GLU A 353 -26.44 19.31 37.43
C GLU A 353 -25.32 18.93 38.41
#